data_1e60c0c41f276e1d5ee0964e7ebca47f
#
_entry.id   1e60c0c41f276e1d5ee0964e7ebca47f
#
_cell.length_a   1.000
_cell.length_b   1.000
_cell.length_c   1.000
_cell.angle_alpha   90.00
_cell.angle_beta   90.00
_cell.angle_gamma   90.00
#
_symmetry.space_group_name_H-M   'P 1'
#
loop_
_entity.id
_entity.type
_entity.pdbx_description
1 polymer ?
#
loop_
_entity_poly.entity_id
_entity_poly.type
_entity_poly.pdbx_seq_one_letter_code
_entity_poly.pdbx_strand_id
1 'polypeptide(L)'
;MIRNIIVATLLIFSAVSQPAVASNCDKHSMSIAGQAASAGIFNTLLAAAKATNLTDVLYNDGPFTIFAPTDEAFSKLPDGTVESLLKNPTELAKVLKYHLVKGNIFSGDLNNGSSVLTVLGSPVSIDTSNGVLVNNAKVLTADLEATNGVIHVIDKVLLPTT
;
A
#
# COMPACT_ATOMS: atom_id res chain seq x y z
N MET A 1 78.36 1.90 19.28
CA MET A 1 77.27 2.67 19.90
C MET A 1 76.14 2.83 18.89
N ILE A 2 75.14 2.01 18.98
CA ILE A 2 74.05 1.98 18.02
C ILE A 2 72.84 2.64 18.71
N ARG A 3 72.44 3.79 18.22
CA ARG A 3 71.21 4.47 18.72
C ARG A 3 70.04 4.12 17.81
N ASN A 4 69.20 3.22 18.29
CA ASN A 4 67.93 2.93 17.66
C ASN A 4 67.02 4.12 17.75
N ILE A 5 66.72 4.71 16.62
CA ILE A 5 65.64 5.68 16.49
C ILE A 5 64.39 4.90 16.08
N ILE A 6 63.54 4.69 17.03
CA ILE A 6 62.19 4.12 16.77
C ILE A 6 61.35 5.28 16.27
N VAL A 7 61.09 5.30 14.98
CA VAL A 7 60.10 6.17 14.39
C VAL A 7 58.72 5.56 14.64
N ALA A 8 58.02 6.08 15.64
CA ALA A 8 56.64 5.73 15.87
C ALA A 8 55.77 6.41 14.80
N THR A 9 55.36 5.66 13.82
CA THR A 9 54.40 6.10 12.83
C THR A 9 53.01 6.13 13.49
N LEU A 10 52.59 7.29 13.88
CA LEU A 10 51.23 7.52 14.42
C LEU A 10 50.26 7.43 13.25
N LEU A 11 49.59 6.28 13.09
CA LEU A 11 48.44 6.13 12.22
C LEU A 11 47.25 6.86 12.85
N ILE A 12 46.99 8.05 12.36
CA ILE A 12 45.74 8.76 12.67
C ILE A 12 44.62 8.04 11.92
N PHE A 13 43.96 7.17 12.62
CA PHE A 13 42.71 6.60 12.13
C PHE A 13 41.64 7.69 12.28
N SER A 14 41.42 8.45 11.21
CA SER A 14 40.28 9.35 11.11
C SER A 14 39.02 8.49 11.08
N ALA A 15 38.41 8.29 12.24
CA ALA A 15 37.06 7.80 12.33
C ALA A 15 36.15 8.87 11.69
N VAL A 16 35.77 8.64 10.44
CA VAL A 16 34.67 9.37 9.82
C VAL A 16 33.43 8.92 10.55
N SER A 17 33.01 9.71 11.53
CA SER A 17 31.67 9.64 12.08
C SER A 17 30.72 9.99 10.96
N GLN A 18 30.18 8.96 10.30
CA GLN A 18 29.01 9.15 9.48
C GLN A 18 27.88 9.54 10.44
N PRO A 19 27.22 10.67 10.23
CA PRO A 19 25.99 10.94 10.96
C PRO A 19 25.06 9.81 10.59
N ALA A 20 24.69 9.01 11.56
CA ALA A 20 23.54 8.16 11.44
C ALA A 20 22.36 9.07 11.18
N VAL A 21 21.97 9.21 9.94
CA VAL A 21 20.69 9.79 9.57
C VAL A 21 19.67 8.79 10.10
N ALA A 22 19.26 9.00 11.35
CA ALA A 22 18.08 8.37 11.88
C ALA A 22 16.91 8.95 11.07
N SER A 23 16.64 8.31 9.95
CA SER A 23 15.51 8.63 9.13
C SER A 23 14.28 8.28 9.93
N ASN A 24 13.54 9.29 10.36
CA ASN A 24 12.14 9.17 10.78
C ASN A 24 11.24 8.66 9.62
N CYS A 25 11.87 8.06 8.60
CA CYS A 25 11.22 7.54 7.40
C CYS A 25 10.57 6.17 7.61
N ASP A 26 10.94 5.44 8.67
CA ASP A 26 10.60 4.01 8.76
C ASP A 26 9.12 3.76 9.04
N LYS A 27 8.45 4.64 9.77
CA LYS A 27 7.01 4.51 10.00
C LYS A 27 6.18 4.80 8.74
N HIS A 28 6.64 5.73 7.91
CA HIS A 28 5.92 6.12 6.69
C HIS A 28 6.10 5.11 5.57
N SER A 29 7.28 4.50 5.46
CA SER A 29 7.55 3.48 4.45
C SER A 29 6.88 2.14 4.75
N MET A 30 6.56 1.86 6.02
CA MET A 30 5.89 0.63 6.46
C MET A 30 4.36 0.76 6.53
N SER A 31 3.79 1.96 6.36
CA SER A 31 2.35 2.14 6.26
C SER A 31 1.81 1.58 4.93
N ILE A 32 0.50 1.38 4.86
CA ILE A 32 -0.18 0.92 3.63
C ILE A 32 0.24 1.76 2.42
N ALA A 33 0.19 3.08 2.55
CA ALA A 33 0.56 3.98 1.47
C ALA A 33 2.06 3.99 1.18
N GLY A 34 2.91 3.80 2.19
CA GLY A 34 4.35 3.67 2.04
C GLY A 34 4.74 2.38 1.31
N GLN A 35 4.14 1.26 1.67
CA GLN A 35 4.33 -0.02 0.98
C GLN A 35 3.86 0.05 -0.47
N ALA A 36 2.70 0.63 -0.72
CA ALA A 36 2.17 0.84 -2.06
C ALA A 36 3.11 1.72 -2.91
N ALA A 37 3.67 2.78 -2.33
CA ALA A 37 4.65 3.63 -3.01
C ALA A 37 5.95 2.89 -3.34
N SER A 38 6.43 2.05 -2.44
CA SER A 38 7.66 1.28 -2.62
C SER A 38 7.52 0.18 -3.68
N ALA A 39 6.32 -0.38 -3.84
CA ALA A 39 6.04 -1.42 -4.84
C ALA A 39 6.08 -0.88 -6.28
N GLY A 40 5.83 0.42 -6.50
CA GLY A 40 5.93 1.07 -7.81
C GLY A 40 4.85 0.69 -8.82
N ILE A 41 3.92 -0.19 -8.46
CA ILE A 41 2.83 -0.69 -9.31
C ILE A 41 1.45 -0.10 -8.98
N PHE A 42 1.41 0.88 -8.07
CA PHE A 42 0.20 1.53 -7.57
C PHE A 42 0.21 3.04 -7.78
N ASN A 43 0.90 3.51 -8.82
CA ASN A 43 1.06 4.94 -9.08
C ASN A 43 -0.29 5.63 -9.27
N THR A 44 -1.19 5.01 -10.03
CA THR A 44 -2.54 5.52 -10.28
C THR A 44 -3.37 5.56 -9.00
N LEU A 45 -3.29 4.52 -8.18
CA LEU A 45 -3.99 4.45 -6.89
C LEU A 45 -3.52 5.56 -5.93
N LEU A 46 -2.21 5.78 -5.85
CA LEU A 46 -1.63 6.82 -5.00
C LEU A 46 -1.98 8.23 -5.49
N ALA A 47 -1.99 8.44 -6.80
CA ALA A 47 -2.44 9.70 -7.39
C ALA A 47 -3.92 9.97 -7.06
N ALA A 48 -4.76 8.93 -7.16
CA ALA A 48 -6.16 8.99 -6.78
C ALA A 48 -6.36 9.29 -5.28
N ALA A 49 -5.60 8.63 -4.42
CA ALA A 49 -5.66 8.87 -2.97
C ALA A 49 -5.23 10.31 -2.60
N LYS A 50 -4.22 10.85 -3.28
CA LYS A 50 -3.79 12.25 -3.11
C LYS A 50 -4.87 13.23 -3.57
N ALA A 51 -5.49 12.97 -4.72
CA ALA A 51 -6.54 13.84 -5.28
C ALA A 51 -7.79 13.91 -4.39
N THR A 52 -8.03 12.88 -3.57
CA THR A 52 -9.19 12.79 -2.66
C THR A 52 -8.86 13.10 -1.20
N ASN A 53 -7.62 13.49 -0.89
CA ASN A 53 -7.11 13.69 0.48
C ASN A 53 -7.31 12.48 1.42
N LEU A 54 -7.41 11.27 0.85
CA LEU A 54 -7.52 10.03 1.61
C LEU A 54 -6.16 9.45 2.02
N THR A 55 -5.08 10.06 1.58
CA THR A 55 -3.72 9.65 1.97
C THR A 55 -3.52 9.72 3.48
N ASP A 56 -4.01 10.76 4.15
CA ASP A 56 -3.88 10.93 5.59
C ASP A 56 -4.57 9.79 6.36
N VAL A 57 -5.73 9.35 5.88
CA VAL A 57 -6.45 8.20 6.43
C VAL A 57 -5.65 6.91 6.25
N LEU A 58 -5.01 6.74 5.08
CA LEU A 58 -4.17 5.58 4.79
C LEU A 58 -2.83 5.56 5.55
N TYR A 59 -2.39 6.72 6.05
CA TYR A 59 -1.16 6.82 6.84
C TYR A 59 -1.39 6.75 8.34
N ASN A 60 -2.43 7.41 8.83
CA ASN A 60 -2.60 7.71 10.25
C ASN A 60 -3.70 6.89 10.92
N ASP A 61 -4.74 6.52 10.17
CA ASP A 61 -5.85 5.75 10.68
C ASP A 61 -5.61 4.26 10.45
N GLY A 62 -6.24 3.43 11.24
CA GLY A 62 -6.16 1.97 11.15
C GLY A 62 -6.87 1.28 12.30
N PRO A 63 -6.91 -0.02 12.29
CA PRO A 63 -6.44 -0.90 11.24
C PRO A 63 -7.36 -0.92 10.01
N PHE A 64 -6.77 -0.96 8.82
CA PHE A 64 -7.51 -1.08 7.55
C PHE A 64 -6.96 -2.22 6.69
N THR A 65 -7.84 -2.84 5.93
CA THR A 65 -7.45 -3.71 4.82
C THR A 65 -7.75 -2.99 3.52
N ILE A 66 -6.76 -2.86 2.64
CA ILE A 66 -6.93 -2.26 1.33
C ILE A 66 -6.82 -3.32 0.23
N PHE A 67 -7.79 -3.33 -0.67
CA PHE A 67 -7.70 -4.05 -1.93
C PHE A 67 -7.06 -3.13 -2.96
N ALA A 68 -5.74 -3.22 -3.13
CA ALA A 68 -4.95 -2.34 -3.98
C ALA A 68 -4.94 -2.82 -5.43
N PRO A 69 -5.65 -2.16 -6.36
CA PRO A 69 -5.56 -2.49 -7.78
C PRO A 69 -4.23 -2.02 -8.35
N THR A 70 -3.61 -2.84 -9.19
CA THR A 70 -2.39 -2.48 -9.91
C THR A 70 -2.65 -1.45 -11.00
N ASP A 71 -1.61 -0.81 -11.54
CA ASP A 71 -1.75 0.09 -12.68
C ASP A 71 -2.32 -0.65 -13.91
N GLU A 72 -2.02 -1.96 -14.06
CA GLU A 72 -2.65 -2.82 -15.07
C GLU A 72 -4.16 -3.00 -14.84
N ALA A 73 -4.61 -3.02 -13.58
CA ALA A 73 -6.03 -3.11 -13.26
C ALA A 73 -6.79 -1.87 -13.76
N PHE A 74 -6.19 -0.70 -13.67
CA PHE A 74 -6.74 0.53 -14.24
C PHE A 74 -6.77 0.52 -15.77
N SER A 75 -5.77 -0.10 -16.40
CA SER A 75 -5.71 -0.25 -17.86
C SER A 75 -6.80 -1.16 -18.42
N LYS A 76 -7.35 -2.06 -17.62
CA LYS A 76 -8.48 -2.93 -17.99
C LYS A 76 -9.85 -2.23 -17.92
N LEU A 77 -9.91 -1.03 -17.36
CA LEU A 77 -11.13 -0.23 -17.38
C LEU A 77 -11.41 0.30 -18.78
N PRO A 78 -12.69 0.53 -19.14
CA PRO A 78 -13.05 1.18 -20.39
C PRO A 78 -12.37 2.53 -20.53
N ASP A 79 -11.98 2.86 -21.76
CA ASP A 79 -11.34 4.13 -22.09
C ASP A 79 -12.19 5.32 -21.59
N GLY A 80 -11.54 6.27 -20.94
CA GLY A 80 -12.20 7.44 -20.36
C GLY A 80 -12.79 7.24 -18.96
N THR A 81 -12.91 6.01 -18.46
CA THR A 81 -13.43 5.78 -17.09
C THR A 81 -12.47 6.34 -16.05
N VAL A 82 -11.18 6.07 -16.19
CA VAL A 82 -10.13 6.58 -15.26
C VAL A 82 -10.09 8.10 -15.30
N GLU A 83 -10.14 8.70 -16.49
CA GLU A 83 -10.16 10.15 -16.66
C GLU A 83 -11.41 10.78 -16.07
N SER A 84 -12.57 10.15 -16.24
CA SER A 84 -13.83 10.60 -15.65
C SER A 84 -13.79 10.55 -14.13
N LEU A 85 -13.23 9.50 -13.55
CA LEU A 85 -13.03 9.36 -12.11
C LEU A 85 -12.04 10.41 -11.58
N LEU A 86 -10.95 10.66 -12.27
CA LEU A 86 -9.97 11.71 -11.90
C LEU A 86 -10.55 13.12 -11.98
N LYS A 87 -11.49 13.36 -12.89
CA LYS A 87 -12.21 14.64 -13.02
C LYS A 87 -13.29 14.80 -11.94
N ASN A 88 -13.78 13.69 -11.38
CA ASN A 88 -14.83 13.68 -10.38
C ASN A 88 -14.30 13.15 -9.02
N PRO A 89 -13.68 13.99 -8.20
CA PRO A 89 -13.07 13.56 -6.94
C PRO A 89 -14.07 12.90 -5.97
N THR A 90 -15.36 13.24 -6.08
CA THR A 90 -16.41 12.63 -5.27
C THR A 90 -16.63 11.15 -5.63
N GLU A 91 -16.70 10.83 -6.91
CA GLU A 91 -16.84 9.45 -7.39
C GLU A 91 -15.55 8.66 -7.11
N LEU A 92 -14.39 9.28 -7.34
CA LEU A 92 -13.10 8.70 -7.04
C LEU A 92 -12.97 8.35 -5.55
N ALA A 93 -13.44 9.24 -4.66
CA ALA A 93 -13.44 8.97 -3.21
C ALA A 93 -14.38 7.80 -2.85
N LYS A 94 -15.52 7.64 -3.53
CA LYS A 94 -16.40 6.47 -3.34
C LYS A 94 -15.71 5.18 -3.75
N VAL A 95 -15.06 5.17 -4.92
CA VAL A 95 -14.30 4.03 -5.42
C VAL A 95 -13.19 3.66 -4.43
N LEU A 96 -12.41 4.64 -3.94
CA LEU A 96 -11.35 4.39 -2.97
C LEU A 96 -11.89 3.85 -1.64
N LYS A 97 -12.99 4.40 -1.12
CA LYS A 97 -13.65 3.90 0.09
C LYS A 97 -14.23 2.49 -0.11
N TYR A 98 -14.58 2.13 -1.33
CA TYR A 98 -15.03 0.78 -1.69
C TYR A 98 -13.88 -0.24 -1.70
N HIS A 99 -12.64 0.21 -1.90
CA HIS A 99 -11.44 -0.61 -1.80
C HIS A 99 -10.90 -0.72 -0.37
N LEU A 100 -11.45 0.03 0.58
CA LEU A 100 -11.05 0.03 1.98
C LEU A 100 -12.05 -0.73 2.83
N VAL A 101 -11.53 -1.61 3.67
CA VAL A 101 -12.28 -2.35 4.68
C VAL A 101 -11.73 -2.02 6.06
N LYS A 102 -12.60 -1.87 7.04
CA LYS A 102 -12.17 -1.67 8.44
C LYS A 102 -11.71 -2.99 9.06
N GLY A 103 -10.58 -2.93 9.72
CA GLY A 103 -9.95 -4.07 10.39
C GLY A 103 -8.82 -4.70 9.59
N ASN A 104 -8.03 -5.54 10.25
CA ASN A 104 -7.04 -6.39 9.60
C ASN A 104 -7.72 -7.69 9.18
N ILE A 105 -7.85 -7.89 7.89
CA ILE A 105 -8.42 -9.11 7.31
C ILE A 105 -7.32 -9.79 6.52
N PHE A 106 -6.91 -10.95 6.96
CA PHE A 106 -5.94 -11.80 6.27
C PHE A 106 -6.66 -12.77 5.33
N SER A 107 -5.91 -13.34 4.40
CA SER A 107 -6.46 -14.33 3.47
C SER A 107 -7.04 -15.56 4.19
N GLY A 108 -6.50 -15.91 5.35
CA GLY A 108 -7.02 -16.97 6.21
C GLY A 108 -8.36 -16.67 6.88
N ASP A 109 -8.72 -15.39 7.04
CA ASP A 109 -9.99 -14.94 7.59
C ASP A 109 -11.08 -14.84 6.52
N LEU A 110 -10.69 -14.88 5.24
CA LEU A 110 -11.59 -14.81 4.10
C LEU A 110 -12.22 -16.17 3.84
N ASN A 111 -13.46 -16.33 4.27
CA ASN A 111 -14.23 -17.56 4.01
C ASN A 111 -14.98 -17.47 2.69
N ASN A 112 -15.10 -18.62 2.01
CA ASN A 112 -15.88 -18.70 0.78
C ASN A 112 -17.34 -18.28 0.99
N GLY A 113 -17.82 -17.37 0.14
CA GLY A 113 -19.18 -16.82 0.23
C GLY A 113 -19.37 -15.78 1.34
N SER A 114 -18.31 -15.37 2.04
CA SER A 114 -18.42 -14.29 3.00
C SER A 114 -18.53 -12.93 2.31
N SER A 115 -19.19 -11.99 3.01
CA SER A 115 -19.28 -10.60 2.58
C SER A 115 -18.62 -9.71 3.59
N VAL A 116 -17.73 -8.84 3.14
CA VAL A 116 -17.01 -7.90 3.99
C VAL A 116 -17.49 -6.49 3.71
N LEU A 117 -17.80 -5.74 4.77
CA LEU A 117 -18.30 -4.38 4.65
C LEU A 117 -17.13 -3.41 4.41
N THR A 118 -17.22 -2.65 3.33
CA THR A 118 -16.24 -1.61 3.02
C THR A 118 -16.48 -0.33 3.82
N VAL A 119 -15.52 0.57 3.82
CA VAL A 119 -15.66 1.92 4.44
C VAL A 119 -16.77 2.73 3.77
N LEU A 120 -17.09 2.43 2.50
CA LEU A 120 -18.22 3.02 1.79
C LEU A 120 -19.59 2.58 2.39
N GLY A 121 -19.65 1.44 3.09
CA GLY A 121 -20.87 0.83 3.60
C GLY A 121 -21.49 -0.20 2.67
N SER A 122 -20.87 -0.46 1.53
CA SER A 122 -21.29 -1.49 0.59
C SER A 122 -20.50 -2.78 0.81
N PRO A 123 -21.15 -3.96 0.80
CA PRO A 123 -20.45 -5.22 0.96
C PRO A 123 -19.68 -5.60 -0.31
N VAL A 124 -18.53 -6.25 -0.14
CA VAL A 124 -17.81 -6.98 -1.19
C VAL A 124 -17.93 -8.47 -0.92
N SER A 125 -18.19 -9.24 -1.95
CA SER A 125 -18.29 -10.70 -1.86
C SER A 125 -16.91 -11.33 -2.02
N ILE A 126 -16.62 -12.29 -1.16
CA ILE A 126 -15.37 -13.05 -1.19
C ILE A 126 -15.65 -14.46 -1.67
N ASP A 127 -14.88 -14.90 -2.64
CA ASP A 127 -14.88 -16.28 -3.15
C ASP A 127 -13.46 -16.84 -3.07
N THR A 128 -13.31 -17.96 -2.40
CA THR A 128 -12.02 -18.63 -2.20
C THR A 128 -11.95 -19.98 -2.91
N SER A 129 -12.92 -20.31 -3.75
CA SER A 129 -13.03 -21.62 -4.42
C SER A 129 -11.86 -21.90 -5.38
N ASN A 130 -11.38 -20.88 -6.07
CA ASN A 130 -10.29 -20.96 -7.05
C ASN A 130 -9.21 -19.89 -6.82
N GLY A 131 -8.81 -19.71 -5.56
CA GLY A 131 -8.01 -18.58 -5.12
C GLY A 131 -8.89 -17.46 -4.58
N VAL A 132 -8.28 -16.46 -3.97
CA VAL A 132 -9.05 -15.36 -3.38
C VAL A 132 -9.54 -14.42 -4.47
N LEU A 133 -10.86 -14.33 -4.60
CA LEU A 133 -11.56 -13.38 -5.47
C LEU A 133 -12.38 -12.42 -4.59
N VAL A 134 -12.30 -11.15 -4.90
CA VAL A 134 -13.09 -10.10 -4.27
C VAL A 134 -14.03 -9.51 -5.32
N ASN A 135 -15.31 -9.81 -5.22
CA ASN A 135 -16.27 -9.66 -6.32
C ASN A 135 -15.77 -10.41 -7.57
N ASN A 136 -15.32 -9.68 -8.61
CA ASN A 136 -14.78 -10.22 -9.85
C ASN A 136 -13.27 -9.94 -10.02
N ALA A 137 -12.61 -9.42 -8.98
CA ALA A 137 -11.18 -9.13 -8.97
C ALA A 137 -10.42 -10.28 -8.31
N LYS A 138 -9.39 -10.76 -9.00
CA LYS A 138 -8.51 -11.79 -8.46
C LYS A 138 -7.44 -11.15 -7.59
N VAL A 139 -7.22 -11.70 -6.41
CA VAL A 139 -6.11 -11.34 -5.54
C VAL A 139 -4.83 -11.98 -6.09
N LEU A 140 -3.89 -11.15 -6.51
CA LEU A 140 -2.59 -11.56 -7.04
C LEU A 140 -1.60 -11.86 -5.92
N THR A 141 -1.59 -11.00 -4.92
CA THR A 141 -0.77 -11.12 -3.72
C THR A 141 -1.62 -10.73 -2.52
N ALA A 142 -1.69 -11.62 -1.54
CA ALA A 142 -2.42 -11.40 -0.30
C ALA A 142 -1.45 -11.16 0.86
N ASP A 143 -1.99 -10.71 1.98
CA ASP A 143 -1.30 -10.63 3.28
C ASP A 143 0.01 -9.82 3.27
N LEU A 144 0.03 -8.72 2.52
CA LEU A 144 1.10 -7.74 2.65
C LEU A 144 0.84 -6.90 3.91
N GLU A 145 1.56 -7.21 4.96
CA GLU A 145 1.42 -6.52 6.24
C GLU A 145 2.01 -5.11 6.20
N ALA A 146 1.24 -4.16 6.68
CA ALA A 146 1.67 -2.80 6.92
C ALA A 146 1.46 -2.43 8.38
N THR A 147 2.12 -1.39 8.87
CA THR A 147 2.03 -0.97 10.29
C THR A 147 0.62 -0.58 10.72
N ASN A 148 -0.21 -0.16 9.79
CA ASN A 148 -1.59 0.29 10.02
C ASN A 148 -2.64 -0.55 9.27
N GLY A 149 -2.28 -1.74 8.79
CA GLY A 149 -3.23 -2.64 8.15
C GLY A 149 -2.63 -3.70 7.24
N VAL A 150 -3.46 -4.22 6.35
CA VAL A 150 -3.10 -5.28 5.40
C VAL A 150 -3.43 -4.84 3.98
N ILE A 151 -2.60 -5.23 3.03
CA ILE A 151 -2.79 -4.94 1.60
C ILE A 151 -3.00 -6.25 0.86
N HIS A 152 -4.06 -6.30 0.07
CA HIS A 152 -4.30 -7.35 -0.92
C HIS A 152 -4.22 -6.76 -2.31
N VAL A 153 -3.30 -7.24 -3.12
CA VAL A 153 -3.10 -6.78 -4.50
C VAL A 153 -4.10 -7.46 -5.40
N ILE A 154 -4.89 -6.68 -6.14
CA ILE A 154 -5.93 -7.18 -7.04
C ILE A 154 -5.67 -6.79 -8.50
N ASP A 155 -6.15 -7.61 -9.42
CA ASP A 155 -5.96 -7.46 -10.87
C ASP A 155 -7.02 -6.62 -11.57
N LYS A 156 -8.04 -6.17 -10.83
CA LYS A 156 -9.14 -5.32 -11.34
C LYS A 156 -9.56 -4.29 -10.31
N VAL A 157 -10.03 -3.15 -10.79
CA VAL A 157 -10.61 -2.10 -9.94
C VAL A 157 -12.04 -2.50 -9.53
N LEU A 158 -12.31 -2.39 -8.22
CA LEU A 158 -13.65 -2.62 -7.69
C LEU A 158 -14.48 -1.35 -7.92
N LEU A 159 -15.52 -1.46 -8.72
CA LEU A 159 -16.47 -0.37 -8.92
C LEU A 159 -17.71 -0.62 -8.06
N PRO A 160 -18.16 0.36 -7.27
CA PRO A 160 -19.40 0.22 -6.52
C PRO A 160 -20.57 0.14 -7.51
N THR A 161 -21.36 -0.91 -7.40
CA THR A 161 -22.64 -1.00 -8.13
C THR A 161 -23.63 -0.07 -7.45
N THR A 162 -24.07 0.95 -8.18
CA THR A 162 -25.17 1.84 -7.78
C THR A 162 -26.49 1.13 -7.91
#